data_73a9630adef000a2fa5b757d7771098a
#
_entry.id   73a9630adef000a2fa5b757d7771098a
#
_cell.length_a   1.000
_cell.length_b   1.000
_cell.length_c   1.000
_cell.angle_alpha   90.00
_cell.angle_beta   90.00
_cell.angle_gamma   90.00
#
_symmetry.space_group_name_H-M   'P 1'
#
loop_
_entity.id
_entity.type
_entity.pdbx_description
1 polymer ?
#
loop_
_entity_poly.entity_id
_entity_poly.type
_entity_poly.pdbx_seq_one_letter_code
_entity_poly.pdbx_strand_id
1 'polypeptide(L)'
;MHVNASNTSGVHGPGVKAGDRSMQLRIALAPADEDGQEDNWASRLHYQYAFNDQFRGRIILQYRDRGEFLYEYIRAEMLYNFKKQVDDDIWSSGVRFDIRQRRGDNPQMFAVNWTNQWGLANGIRIRGILIGAWEFGSDEAFTGTEIETRASISKKLDSGVTLGVEMFNDYGRLGEFGSFNEQGHQIGPMIGWSFGGFKYEARYLAGVSNGTRDHNFGIRANKAF
;
A
#
# COMPACT_ATOMS: atom_id res chain seq x y z
N MET A 1 -8.27 7.30 18.26
CA MET A 1 -8.99 6.82 17.08
C MET A 1 -8.25 7.31 15.84
N HIS A 2 -7.50 6.45 15.17
CA HIS A 2 -6.80 6.86 13.96
C HIS A 2 -7.78 6.80 12.79
N VAL A 3 -8.43 7.93 12.51
CA VAL A 3 -9.16 8.07 11.25
C VAL A 3 -8.14 7.91 10.13
N ASN A 4 -8.19 6.80 9.42
CA ASN A 4 -7.28 6.52 8.31
C ASN A 4 -7.46 7.60 7.24
N ALA A 5 -6.55 8.53 7.26
CA ALA A 5 -6.39 9.59 6.29
C ALA A 5 -6.20 9.03 4.87
N SER A 6 -6.11 9.91 3.87
CA SER A 6 -5.92 9.56 2.45
C SER A 6 -4.97 8.36 2.25
N ASN A 7 -5.47 7.33 1.57
CA ASN A 7 -4.77 6.06 1.43
C ASN A 7 -3.83 6.06 0.20
N THR A 8 -2.54 6.29 0.42
CA THR A 8 -1.51 6.13 -0.62
C THR A 8 -0.95 4.70 -0.71
N SER A 9 -1.47 3.75 0.05
CA SER A 9 -1.04 2.35 0.09
C SER A 9 -1.31 1.64 -1.25
N GLY A 10 -0.89 0.41 -1.39
CA GLY A 10 -1.14 -0.38 -2.59
C GLY A 10 -0.94 -1.86 -2.34
N VAL A 11 -1.54 -2.66 -3.22
CA VAL A 11 -1.43 -4.11 -3.20
C VAL A 11 -0.36 -4.53 -4.19
N HIS A 12 0.82 -4.91 -3.67
CA HIS A 12 1.99 -5.28 -4.48
C HIS A 12 2.25 -6.78 -4.39
N GLY A 13 2.59 -7.38 -5.53
CA GLY A 13 3.10 -8.74 -5.57
C GLY A 13 4.57 -8.83 -5.16
N PRO A 14 5.05 -10.07 -4.90
CA PRO A 14 6.41 -10.34 -4.48
C PRO A 14 7.43 -10.35 -5.63
N GLY A 15 7.01 -10.21 -6.88
CA GLY A 15 7.87 -10.34 -8.05
C GLY A 15 9.08 -9.39 -8.01
N VAL A 16 10.27 -9.95 -8.28
CA VAL A 16 11.56 -9.27 -8.35
C VAL A 16 12.30 -9.79 -9.58
N LYS A 17 12.94 -8.88 -10.33
CA LYS A 17 13.82 -9.22 -11.43
C LYS A 17 15.09 -8.39 -11.32
N ALA A 18 16.24 -9.03 -11.37
CA ALA A 18 17.55 -8.40 -11.21
C ALA A 18 17.72 -7.18 -12.13
N GLY A 19 18.24 -6.09 -11.57
CA GLY A 19 18.48 -4.85 -12.28
C GLY A 19 17.24 -3.96 -12.48
N ASP A 20 16.03 -4.45 -12.19
CA ASP A 20 14.83 -3.61 -12.29
C ASP A 20 14.92 -2.42 -11.32
N ARG A 21 14.73 -1.23 -11.87
CA ARG A 21 14.67 0.02 -11.11
C ARG A 21 13.53 0.89 -11.60
N SER A 22 12.90 1.58 -10.67
CA SER A 22 11.82 2.51 -11.02
C SER A 22 11.61 3.57 -9.98
N MET A 23 10.99 4.67 -10.42
CA MET A 23 10.41 5.69 -9.56
C MET A 23 8.90 5.63 -9.68
N GLN A 24 8.21 5.87 -8.56
CA GLN A 24 6.75 5.93 -8.54
C GLN A 24 6.31 7.10 -7.68
N LEU A 25 5.41 7.92 -8.24
CA LEU A 25 4.66 8.94 -7.51
C LEU A 25 3.25 8.40 -7.25
N ARG A 26 2.74 8.65 -6.06
CA ARG A 26 1.34 8.42 -5.67
C ARG A 26 0.78 9.67 -5.06
N ILE A 27 -0.46 9.95 -5.40
CA ILE A 27 -1.25 11.02 -4.80
C ILE A 27 -2.57 10.41 -4.37
N ALA A 28 -3.06 10.77 -3.20
CA ALA A 28 -4.36 10.36 -2.70
C ALA A 28 -5.06 11.57 -2.05
N LEU A 29 -6.37 11.60 -2.23
CA LEU A 29 -7.29 12.56 -1.64
C LEU A 29 -8.38 11.81 -0.90
N ALA A 30 -8.59 12.12 0.36
CA ALA A 30 -9.78 11.76 1.10
C ALA A 30 -10.54 13.06 1.43
N PRO A 31 -11.65 13.35 0.73
CA PRO A 31 -12.48 14.52 1.03
C PRO A 31 -13.00 14.47 2.47
N ALA A 32 -13.37 15.62 2.98
CA ALA A 32 -14.08 15.72 4.26
C ALA A 32 -15.43 14.99 4.18
N ASP A 33 -15.77 14.22 5.20
CA ASP A 33 -17.04 13.48 5.28
C ASP A 33 -18.13 14.33 5.94
N GLU A 34 -17.73 15.34 6.73
CA GLU A 34 -18.63 16.20 7.53
C GLU A 34 -18.23 17.69 7.39
N ASP A 35 -19.18 18.58 7.60
CA ASP A 35 -18.94 20.02 7.64
C ASP A 35 -17.93 20.39 8.75
N GLY A 36 -16.94 21.20 8.39
CA GLY A 36 -15.88 21.64 9.30
C GLY A 36 -14.67 20.70 9.39
N GLN A 37 -14.69 19.56 8.73
CA GLN A 37 -13.48 18.77 8.51
C GLN A 37 -12.70 19.32 7.30
N GLU A 38 -11.41 19.01 7.26
CA GLU A 38 -10.55 19.35 6.12
C GLU A 38 -10.36 18.14 5.21
N ASP A 39 -10.23 18.40 3.91
CA ASP A 39 -9.75 17.41 2.95
C ASP A 39 -8.36 16.93 3.37
N ASN A 40 -8.10 15.66 3.15
CA ASN A 40 -6.81 15.06 3.49
C ASN A 40 -6.07 14.63 2.23
N TRP A 41 -5.01 15.35 1.90
CA TRP A 41 -4.13 15.03 0.80
C TRP A 41 -2.89 14.30 1.27
N ALA A 42 -2.45 13.30 0.52
CA ALA A 42 -1.15 12.69 0.73
C ALA A 42 -0.44 12.44 -0.60
N SER A 43 0.87 12.63 -0.60
CA SER A 43 1.73 12.23 -1.71
C SER A 43 2.85 11.34 -1.22
N ARG A 44 3.26 10.40 -2.09
CA ARG A 44 4.32 9.44 -1.76
C ARG A 44 5.21 9.23 -2.96
N LEU A 45 6.49 9.50 -2.78
CA LEU A 45 7.53 9.22 -3.76
C LEU A 45 8.28 7.95 -3.38
N HIS A 46 8.46 7.04 -4.34
CA HIS A 46 9.21 5.81 -4.18
C HIS A 46 10.36 5.76 -5.16
N TYR A 47 11.50 5.28 -4.70
CA TYR A 47 12.55 4.75 -5.55
C TYR A 47 12.82 3.30 -5.16
N GLN A 48 12.93 2.41 -6.15
CA GLN A 48 13.23 1.01 -5.90
C GLN A 48 14.30 0.48 -6.85
N TYR A 49 15.07 -0.51 -6.34
CA TYR A 49 16.09 -1.23 -7.08
C TYR A 49 16.11 -2.71 -6.69
N ALA A 50 16.14 -3.60 -7.69
CA ALA A 50 16.28 -5.03 -7.49
C ALA A 50 17.75 -5.42 -7.60
N PHE A 51 18.34 -5.82 -6.48
CA PHE A 51 19.77 -6.20 -6.38
C PHE A 51 20.05 -7.52 -7.11
N ASN A 52 19.09 -8.43 -7.07
CA ASN A 52 19.10 -9.70 -7.77
C ASN A 52 17.64 -10.16 -7.98
N ASP A 53 17.42 -11.38 -8.44
CA ASP A 53 16.09 -11.93 -8.71
C ASP A 53 15.28 -12.30 -7.45
N GLN A 54 15.80 -12.07 -6.26
CA GLN A 54 15.12 -12.35 -5.00
C GLN A 54 14.98 -11.12 -4.11
N PHE A 55 15.93 -10.18 -4.16
CA PHE A 55 15.97 -9.05 -3.25
C PHE A 55 15.74 -7.72 -3.97
N ARG A 56 14.82 -6.93 -3.44
CA ARG A 56 14.53 -5.56 -3.89
C ARG A 56 14.46 -4.62 -2.70
N GLY A 57 15.30 -3.57 -2.73
CA GLY A 57 15.22 -2.43 -1.81
C GLY A 57 14.31 -1.34 -2.34
N ARG A 58 13.72 -0.57 -1.43
CA ARG A 58 12.92 0.62 -1.75
C ARG A 58 13.08 1.68 -0.68
N ILE A 59 13.18 2.94 -1.11
CA ILE A 59 13.09 4.10 -0.24
C ILE A 59 11.82 4.86 -0.60
N ILE A 60 11.13 5.36 0.42
CA ILE A 60 9.85 6.04 0.30
C ILE A 60 9.89 7.33 1.11
N LEU A 61 9.43 8.41 0.51
CA LEU A 61 9.15 9.69 1.17
C LEU A 61 7.66 9.93 1.12
N GLN A 62 7.03 10.27 2.25
CA GLN A 62 5.63 10.65 2.30
C GLN A 62 5.46 12.05 2.84
N TYR A 63 4.58 12.79 2.18
CA TYR A 63 4.06 14.09 2.58
C TYR A 63 2.55 13.98 2.76
N ARG A 64 2.02 14.77 3.68
CA ARG A 64 0.60 14.84 3.97
C ARG A 64 0.20 16.27 4.26
N ASP A 65 -0.98 16.66 3.79
CA ASP A 65 -1.65 17.89 4.13
C ASP A 65 -2.72 17.61 5.20
N ARG A 66 -2.60 18.34 6.31
CA ARG A 66 -3.59 18.42 7.39
C ARG A 66 -3.66 19.90 7.83
N GLY A 67 -4.02 20.78 6.86
CA GLY A 67 -3.91 22.23 7.00
C GLY A 67 -2.55 22.79 6.57
N GLU A 68 -1.49 21.98 6.61
CA GLU A 68 -0.16 22.28 6.06
C GLU A 68 0.41 21.03 5.37
N PHE A 69 0.98 21.23 4.16
CA PHE A 69 1.62 20.14 3.41
C PHE A 69 3.01 19.85 3.99
N LEU A 70 3.09 18.89 4.90
CA LEU A 70 4.29 18.57 5.65
C LEU A 70 4.84 17.18 5.32
N TYR A 71 6.17 17.05 5.42
CA TYR A 71 6.84 15.77 5.46
C TYR A 71 6.31 14.93 6.63
N GLU A 72 5.88 13.72 6.37
CA GLU A 72 5.30 12.81 7.36
C GLU A 72 6.31 11.75 7.81
N TYR A 73 6.93 11.05 6.85
CA TYR A 73 7.95 10.04 7.15
C TYR A 73 8.85 9.68 5.96
N ILE A 74 10.02 9.13 6.29
CA ILE A 74 10.84 8.32 5.39
C ILE A 74 10.69 6.84 5.76
N ARG A 75 10.68 5.95 4.76
CA ARG A 75 10.61 4.50 4.96
C ARG A 75 11.61 3.79 4.07
N ALA A 76 12.36 2.87 4.67
CA ALA A 76 13.19 1.91 3.95
C ALA A 76 12.49 0.55 3.95
N GLU A 77 12.49 -0.13 2.80
CA GLU A 77 11.90 -1.47 2.64
C GLU A 77 12.91 -2.42 2.00
N MET A 78 12.90 -3.67 2.45
CA MET A 78 13.58 -4.79 1.80
C MET A 78 12.56 -5.90 1.55
N LEU A 79 12.38 -6.29 0.30
CA LEU A 79 11.56 -7.43 -0.09
C LEU A 79 12.47 -8.63 -0.42
N TYR A 80 12.17 -9.77 0.15
CA TYR A 80 12.71 -11.08 -0.20
C TYR A 80 11.64 -11.95 -0.85
N ASN A 81 11.81 -12.26 -2.14
CA ASN A 81 10.95 -13.20 -2.88
C ASN A 81 11.53 -14.61 -2.72
N PHE A 82 10.95 -15.42 -1.84
CA PHE A 82 11.39 -16.80 -1.59
C PHE A 82 10.70 -17.85 -2.46
N LYS A 83 9.55 -17.52 -3.06
CA LYS A 83 8.83 -18.37 -4.02
C LYS A 83 8.53 -17.56 -5.27
N LYS A 84 9.35 -17.77 -6.31
CA LYS A 84 9.12 -17.16 -7.63
C LYS A 84 8.02 -17.94 -8.36
N GLN A 85 7.28 -17.22 -9.18
CA GLN A 85 6.42 -17.86 -10.18
C GLN A 85 7.32 -18.28 -11.36
N VAL A 86 7.42 -19.58 -11.61
CA VAL A 86 8.24 -20.18 -12.66
C VAL A 86 7.34 -21.08 -13.49
N ASP A 87 7.44 -20.98 -14.80
CA ASP A 87 6.71 -21.80 -15.78
C ASP A 87 5.19 -21.85 -15.49
N ASP A 88 4.64 -23.04 -15.23
CA ASP A 88 3.22 -23.28 -14.97
C ASP A 88 2.79 -22.96 -13.52
N ASP A 89 3.73 -22.54 -12.66
CA ASP A 89 3.40 -22.12 -11.29
C ASP A 89 2.49 -20.89 -11.30
N ILE A 90 1.31 -21.05 -10.72
CA ILE A 90 0.35 -19.95 -10.58
C ILE A 90 0.68 -19.03 -9.38
N TRP A 91 1.50 -19.47 -8.42
CA TRP A 91 1.70 -18.81 -7.14
C TRP A 91 3.14 -18.30 -6.94
N SER A 92 3.25 -17.10 -6.40
CA SER A 92 4.50 -16.53 -5.91
C SER A 92 4.31 -15.91 -4.53
N SER A 93 5.37 -15.93 -3.70
CA SER A 93 5.31 -15.44 -2.32
C SER A 93 6.62 -14.78 -1.91
N GLY A 94 6.52 -13.83 -1.00
CA GLY A 94 7.66 -13.10 -0.46
C GLY A 94 7.34 -12.42 0.86
N VAL A 95 8.38 -12.04 1.57
CA VAL A 95 8.30 -11.25 2.81
C VAL A 95 8.98 -9.90 2.58
N ARG A 96 8.35 -8.85 3.04
CA ARG A 96 8.90 -7.50 3.03
C ARG A 96 9.04 -7.01 4.45
N PHE A 97 10.21 -6.52 4.78
CA PHE A 97 10.52 -5.79 6.00
C PHE A 97 10.55 -4.31 5.70
N ASP A 98 9.95 -3.50 6.54
CA ASP A 98 10.07 -2.05 6.43
C ASP A 98 10.29 -1.40 7.79
N ILE A 99 11.09 -0.33 7.79
CA ILE A 99 11.30 0.56 8.91
C ILE A 99 10.90 1.97 8.48
N ARG A 100 10.13 2.64 9.32
CA ARG A 100 9.57 3.96 9.07
C ARG A 100 10.01 4.92 10.15
N GLN A 101 10.72 5.96 9.75
CA GLN A 101 11.05 7.09 10.61
C GLN A 101 10.04 8.20 10.37
N ARG A 102 9.21 8.46 11.37
CA ARG A 102 8.22 9.54 11.36
C ARG A 102 8.84 10.86 11.80
N ARG A 103 8.21 11.97 11.39
CA ARG A 103 8.63 13.32 11.76
C ARG A 103 8.36 13.62 13.23
N GLY A 104 9.29 14.36 13.87
CA GLY A 104 9.17 14.81 15.27
C GLY A 104 9.24 13.64 16.26
N ASP A 105 8.51 13.78 17.34
CA ASP A 105 8.50 12.82 18.45
C ASP A 105 7.52 11.66 18.22
N ASN A 106 6.93 11.57 17.02
CA ASN A 106 6.04 10.47 16.69
C ASN A 106 6.79 9.12 16.75
N PRO A 107 6.13 8.05 17.25
CA PRO A 107 6.73 6.72 17.31
C PRO A 107 7.25 6.27 15.95
N GLN A 108 8.42 5.64 15.94
CA GLN A 108 8.95 4.94 14.78
C GLN A 108 8.17 3.65 14.56
N MET A 109 8.24 3.08 13.36
CA MET A 109 7.50 1.84 13.07
C MET A 109 8.39 0.84 12.35
N PHE A 110 8.31 -0.42 12.76
CA PHE A 110 8.80 -1.56 12.02
C PHE A 110 7.61 -2.40 11.55
N ALA A 111 7.68 -2.98 10.34
CA ALA A 111 6.62 -3.85 9.87
C ALA A 111 7.16 -5.03 9.07
N VAL A 112 6.45 -6.16 9.17
CA VAL A 112 6.65 -7.36 8.37
C VAL A 112 5.40 -7.58 7.52
N ASN A 113 5.60 -7.77 6.22
CA ASN A 113 4.53 -7.90 5.26
C ASN A 113 4.70 -9.21 4.48
N TRP A 114 3.83 -10.18 4.69
CA TRP A 114 3.79 -11.40 3.90
C TRP A 114 2.91 -11.16 2.66
N THR A 115 3.53 -11.19 1.48
CA THR A 115 2.86 -10.89 0.20
C THR A 115 2.78 -12.12 -0.67
N ASN A 116 1.59 -12.36 -1.22
CA ASN A 116 1.28 -13.47 -2.09
C ASN A 116 0.66 -12.98 -3.40
N GLN A 117 0.92 -13.69 -4.48
CA GLN A 117 0.32 -13.43 -5.77
C GLN A 117 0.00 -14.73 -6.49
N TRP A 118 -1.20 -14.82 -7.04
CA TRP A 118 -1.66 -15.90 -7.92
C TRP A 118 -1.93 -15.32 -9.30
N GLY A 119 -1.26 -15.85 -10.32
CA GLY A 119 -1.51 -15.59 -11.74
C GLY A 119 -2.38 -16.69 -12.30
N LEU A 120 -3.62 -16.35 -12.64
CA LEU A 120 -4.58 -17.29 -13.20
C LEU A 120 -4.64 -17.16 -14.72
N ALA A 121 -5.33 -18.09 -15.40
CA ALA A 121 -5.60 -18.01 -16.82
C ALA A 121 -6.32 -16.71 -17.22
N ASN A 122 -6.26 -16.35 -18.48
CA ASN A 122 -6.94 -15.17 -19.05
C ASN A 122 -6.52 -13.82 -18.44
N GLY A 123 -5.26 -13.72 -17.95
CA GLY A 123 -4.69 -12.48 -17.42
C GLY A 123 -5.24 -12.03 -16.07
N ILE A 124 -5.93 -12.91 -15.37
CA ILE A 124 -6.42 -12.63 -14.01
C ILE A 124 -5.25 -12.77 -13.02
N ARG A 125 -5.18 -11.81 -12.09
CA ARG A 125 -4.20 -11.78 -11.01
C ARG A 125 -4.89 -11.48 -9.69
N ILE A 126 -4.61 -12.32 -8.70
CA ILE A 126 -5.03 -12.12 -7.32
C ILE A 126 -3.80 -11.81 -6.48
N ARG A 127 -3.89 -10.88 -5.54
CA ARG A 127 -2.85 -10.58 -4.56
C ARG A 127 -3.44 -10.48 -3.17
N GLY A 128 -2.64 -10.92 -2.18
CA GLY A 128 -2.96 -10.77 -0.77
C GLY A 128 -1.71 -10.40 0.02
N ILE A 129 -1.86 -9.51 0.98
CA ILE A 129 -0.79 -9.08 1.89
C ILE A 129 -1.34 -9.14 3.31
N LEU A 130 -0.62 -9.82 4.21
CA LEU A 130 -0.80 -9.74 5.65
C LEU A 130 0.34 -8.91 6.23
N ILE A 131 0.03 -7.96 7.11
CA ILE A 131 0.98 -7.02 7.71
C ILE A 131 0.87 -7.11 9.22
N GLY A 132 2.01 -7.29 9.89
CA GLY A 132 2.18 -7.02 11.31
C GLY A 132 3.08 -5.82 11.48
N ALA A 133 2.68 -4.84 12.29
CA ALA A 133 3.44 -3.63 12.53
C ALA A 133 3.61 -3.37 14.04
N TRP A 134 4.74 -2.76 14.41
CA TRP A 134 5.11 -2.42 15.79
C TRP A 134 5.65 -1.00 15.83
N GLU A 135 5.24 -0.25 16.84
CA GLU A 135 5.81 1.07 17.13
C GLU A 135 6.89 0.99 18.20
N PHE A 136 7.84 1.93 18.17
CA PHE A 136 8.94 2.03 19.11
C PHE A 136 9.54 3.45 19.15
N GLY A 137 10.39 3.73 20.13
CA GLY A 137 11.21 4.96 20.18
C GLY A 137 10.46 6.22 20.59
N SER A 138 9.30 6.09 21.25
CA SER A 138 8.55 7.19 21.85
C SER A 138 7.70 6.66 22.99
N ASP A 139 7.43 7.48 24.00
CA ASP A 139 6.51 7.14 25.10
C ASP A 139 5.05 7.03 24.63
N GLU A 140 4.75 7.61 23.46
CA GLU A 140 3.44 7.49 22.80
C GLU A 140 3.31 6.23 21.92
N ALA A 141 4.38 5.42 21.80
CA ALA A 141 4.33 4.20 21.01
C ALA A 141 3.33 3.20 21.62
N PHE A 142 2.44 2.68 20.80
CA PHE A 142 1.55 1.63 21.28
C PHE A 142 2.33 0.32 21.52
N THR A 143 1.90 -0.43 22.52
CA THR A 143 2.42 -1.78 22.78
C THR A 143 1.58 -2.82 22.02
N GLY A 144 2.23 -3.83 21.45
CA GLY A 144 1.56 -4.92 20.73
C GLY A 144 1.79 -4.89 19.23
N THR A 145 1.04 -5.70 18.51
CA THR A 145 1.14 -5.87 17.05
C THR A 145 -0.11 -5.32 16.39
N GLU A 146 0.03 -4.31 15.54
CA GLU A 146 -1.06 -3.85 14.66
C GLU A 146 -1.17 -4.80 13.46
N ILE A 147 -2.41 -5.16 13.10
CA ILE A 147 -2.69 -6.12 12.02
C ILE A 147 -3.44 -5.41 10.89
N GLU A 148 -2.88 -5.48 9.68
CA GLU A 148 -3.54 -5.04 8.46
C GLU A 148 -3.59 -6.17 7.44
N THR A 149 -4.61 -6.16 6.57
CA THR A 149 -4.61 -6.95 5.34
C THR A 149 -4.89 -6.08 4.12
N ARG A 150 -4.36 -6.51 2.97
CA ARG A 150 -4.63 -5.87 1.69
C ARG A 150 -4.84 -6.95 0.65
N ALA A 151 -5.84 -6.78 -0.20
CA ALA A 151 -6.13 -7.71 -1.27
C ALA A 151 -6.42 -6.99 -2.57
N SER A 152 -6.21 -7.66 -3.69
CA SER A 152 -6.68 -7.20 -5.00
C SER A 152 -6.97 -8.37 -5.91
N ILE A 153 -7.98 -8.18 -6.77
CA ILE A 153 -8.19 -8.98 -7.96
C ILE A 153 -8.16 -8.05 -9.17
N SER A 154 -7.44 -8.43 -10.22
CA SER A 154 -7.33 -7.61 -11.43
C SER A 154 -7.24 -8.49 -12.66
N LYS A 155 -7.69 -7.94 -13.80
CA LYS A 155 -7.58 -8.55 -15.12
C LYS A 155 -6.93 -7.58 -16.09
N LYS A 156 -5.88 -8.03 -16.78
CA LYS A 156 -5.31 -7.31 -17.91
C LYS A 156 -6.09 -7.68 -19.16
N LEU A 157 -6.64 -6.67 -19.84
CA LEU A 157 -7.37 -6.79 -21.09
C LEU A 157 -6.41 -6.82 -22.28
N ASP A 158 -6.88 -7.27 -23.44
CA ASP A 158 -6.10 -7.30 -24.69
C ASP A 158 -5.71 -5.88 -25.15
N SER A 159 -6.49 -4.88 -24.81
CA SER A 159 -6.17 -3.45 -25.01
C SER A 159 -4.96 -2.96 -24.22
N GLY A 160 -4.42 -3.76 -23.28
CA GLY A 160 -3.37 -3.38 -22.35
C GLY A 160 -3.86 -2.67 -21.08
N VAL A 161 -5.14 -2.31 -21.01
CA VAL A 161 -5.79 -1.77 -19.82
C VAL A 161 -5.93 -2.87 -18.77
N THR A 162 -5.71 -2.52 -17.51
CA THR A 162 -5.96 -3.40 -16.37
C THR A 162 -7.15 -2.87 -15.58
N LEU A 163 -8.13 -3.73 -15.33
CA LEU A 163 -9.26 -3.43 -14.45
C LEU A 163 -9.16 -4.30 -13.20
N GLY A 164 -9.62 -3.80 -12.06
CA GLY A 164 -9.59 -4.57 -10.84
C GLY A 164 -10.35 -3.93 -9.68
N VAL A 165 -10.28 -4.63 -8.54
CA VAL A 165 -10.78 -4.16 -7.25
C VAL A 165 -9.65 -4.32 -6.24
N GLU A 166 -9.47 -3.31 -5.38
CA GLU A 166 -8.56 -3.35 -4.24
C GLU A 166 -9.36 -3.26 -2.93
N MET A 167 -8.86 -3.91 -1.89
CA MET A 167 -9.40 -3.87 -0.53
C MET A 167 -8.26 -3.65 0.46
N PHE A 168 -8.52 -2.83 1.48
CA PHE A 168 -7.59 -2.49 2.56
C PHE A 168 -8.32 -2.62 3.88
N ASN A 169 -7.77 -3.37 4.82
CA ASN A 169 -8.35 -3.56 6.13
C ASN A 169 -7.28 -3.29 7.18
N ASP A 170 -7.65 -2.51 8.17
CA ASP A 170 -6.92 -2.24 9.40
C ASP A 170 -7.76 -2.77 10.54
N TYR A 171 -7.29 -3.82 11.20
CA TYR A 171 -8.01 -4.48 12.29
C TYR A 171 -7.66 -3.90 13.67
N GLY A 172 -6.62 -3.05 13.74
CA GLY A 172 -6.05 -2.59 14.99
C GLY A 172 -5.11 -3.61 15.63
N ARG A 173 -5.02 -3.61 16.96
CA ARG A 173 -4.06 -4.43 17.70
C ARG A 173 -4.50 -5.89 17.81
N LEU A 174 -3.53 -6.78 17.66
CA LEU A 174 -3.75 -8.21 17.85
C LEU A 174 -4.19 -8.50 19.29
N GLY A 175 -5.36 -9.16 19.42
CA GLY A 175 -5.99 -9.46 20.71
C GLY A 175 -6.91 -8.36 21.25
N GLU A 176 -6.95 -7.18 20.61
CA GLU A 176 -7.79 -6.04 21.00
C GLU A 176 -8.59 -5.53 19.79
N PHE A 177 -9.02 -6.42 18.90
CA PHE A 177 -9.80 -6.03 17.73
C PHE A 177 -11.14 -5.45 18.17
N GLY A 178 -11.41 -4.22 17.76
CA GLY A 178 -12.72 -3.59 17.94
C GLY A 178 -13.80 -4.25 17.08
N SER A 179 -15.02 -3.76 17.18
CA SER A 179 -16.10 -4.14 16.27
C SER A 179 -15.76 -3.75 14.83
N PHE A 180 -16.45 -4.32 13.84
CA PHE A 180 -16.25 -4.01 12.42
C PHE A 180 -16.29 -2.49 12.15
N ASN A 181 -17.19 -1.75 12.82
CA ASN A 181 -17.32 -0.31 12.65
C ASN A 181 -16.17 0.50 13.27
N GLU A 182 -15.43 -0.05 14.21
CA GLU A 182 -14.25 0.60 14.81
C GLU A 182 -12.96 0.31 14.03
N GLN A 183 -12.99 -0.70 13.18
CA GLN A 183 -11.89 -1.06 12.29
C GLN A 183 -11.91 -0.18 11.02
N GLY A 184 -10.78 -0.15 10.29
CA GLY A 184 -10.66 0.58 9.03
C GLY A 184 -10.83 -0.33 7.82
N HIS A 185 -11.95 -0.24 7.11
CA HIS A 185 -12.21 -1.06 5.93
C HIS A 185 -12.52 -0.19 4.71
N GLN A 186 -11.75 -0.38 3.62
CA GLN A 186 -11.94 0.30 2.35
C GLN A 186 -11.90 -0.68 1.20
N ILE A 187 -12.81 -0.52 0.23
CA ILE A 187 -12.86 -1.33 -0.99
C ILE A 187 -13.25 -0.48 -2.19
N GLY A 188 -12.72 -0.81 -3.37
CA GLY A 188 -13.18 -0.12 -4.57
C GLY A 188 -12.43 -0.48 -5.84
N PRO A 189 -12.90 0.03 -6.99
CA PRO A 189 -12.35 -0.25 -8.29
C PRO A 189 -11.00 0.43 -8.53
N MET A 190 -10.20 -0.19 -9.41
CA MET A 190 -8.98 0.37 -9.94
C MET A 190 -8.90 0.16 -11.45
N ILE A 191 -8.28 1.12 -12.14
CA ILE A 191 -7.95 1.05 -13.54
C ILE A 191 -6.47 1.37 -13.75
N GLY A 192 -5.78 0.55 -14.54
CA GLY A 192 -4.38 0.76 -14.90
C GLY A 192 -4.18 0.83 -16.40
N TRP A 193 -3.28 1.69 -16.86
CA TRP A 193 -2.91 1.83 -18.27
C TRP A 193 -1.44 2.23 -18.42
N SER A 194 -0.93 2.18 -19.64
CA SER A 194 0.43 2.64 -19.97
C SER A 194 0.35 3.72 -21.04
N PHE A 195 1.11 4.80 -20.84
CA PHE A 195 1.22 5.89 -21.80
C PHE A 195 2.56 6.61 -21.64
N GLY A 196 3.21 6.97 -22.75
CA GLY A 196 4.48 7.73 -22.74
C GLY A 196 5.63 7.04 -21.97
N GLY A 197 5.63 5.70 -21.90
CA GLY A 197 6.62 4.92 -21.13
C GLY A 197 6.38 4.93 -19.62
N PHE A 198 5.27 5.47 -19.16
CA PHE A 198 4.82 5.37 -17.78
C PHE A 198 3.70 4.35 -17.65
N LYS A 199 3.60 3.74 -16.45
CA LYS A 199 2.43 2.97 -16.03
C LYS A 199 1.63 3.80 -15.03
N TYR A 200 0.38 4.03 -15.35
CA TYR A 200 -0.57 4.77 -14.52
C TYR A 200 -1.56 3.82 -13.88
N GLU A 201 -2.07 4.21 -12.74
CA GLU A 201 -3.20 3.55 -12.09
C GLU A 201 -4.02 4.61 -11.36
N ALA A 202 -5.32 4.60 -11.60
CA ALA A 202 -6.29 5.38 -10.82
C ALA A 202 -7.19 4.43 -10.06
N ARG A 203 -7.66 4.87 -8.88
CA ARG A 203 -8.56 4.10 -8.04
C ARG A 203 -9.50 5.00 -7.25
N TYR A 204 -10.61 4.43 -6.89
CA TYR A 204 -11.54 4.94 -5.90
C TYR A 204 -11.72 3.88 -4.82
N LEU A 205 -11.73 4.28 -3.56
CA LEU A 205 -12.02 3.39 -2.43
C LEU A 205 -13.17 3.99 -1.62
N ALA A 206 -14.22 3.21 -1.43
CA ALA A 206 -15.28 3.52 -0.49
C ALA A 206 -14.89 3.00 0.90
N GLY A 207 -15.08 3.83 1.93
CA GLY A 207 -15.08 3.39 3.32
C GLY A 207 -16.34 2.57 3.59
N VAL A 208 -16.17 1.40 4.21
CA VAL A 208 -17.30 0.52 4.54
C VAL A 208 -17.43 0.29 6.05
N SER A 209 -16.70 1.07 6.84
CA SER A 209 -16.72 1.11 8.30
C SER A 209 -16.45 2.53 8.80
N ASN A 210 -16.88 2.87 10.03
CA ASN A 210 -16.71 4.21 10.58
C ASN A 210 -15.25 4.56 10.95
N GLY A 211 -14.34 3.58 10.98
CA GLY A 211 -12.91 3.78 11.23
C GLY A 211 -12.14 4.35 10.04
N THR A 212 -12.79 4.71 8.93
CA THR A 212 -12.13 5.25 7.73
C THR A 212 -13.00 6.32 7.06
N ARG A 213 -12.39 7.14 6.20
CA ARG A 213 -13.10 8.13 5.36
C ARG A 213 -14.00 7.43 4.35
N ASP A 214 -15.17 7.99 4.09
CA ASP A 214 -16.17 7.46 3.15
C ASP A 214 -15.65 7.39 1.72
N HIS A 215 -14.82 8.35 1.34
CA HIS A 215 -14.28 8.46 0.00
C HIS A 215 -12.76 8.60 0.00
N ASN A 216 -12.10 7.86 -0.87
CA ASN A 216 -10.66 8.01 -1.08
C ASN A 216 -10.32 7.82 -2.57
N PHE A 217 -9.74 8.84 -3.17
CA PHE A 217 -9.28 8.84 -4.56
C PHE A 217 -7.77 8.72 -4.60
N GLY A 218 -7.25 7.94 -5.52
CA GLY A 218 -5.81 7.77 -5.68
C GLY A 218 -5.38 7.67 -7.11
N ILE A 219 -4.21 8.26 -7.41
CA ILE A 219 -3.52 8.09 -8.68
C ILE A 219 -2.07 7.71 -8.43
N ARG A 220 -1.53 6.85 -9.29
CA ARG A 220 -0.12 6.43 -9.30
C ARG A 220 0.45 6.60 -10.69
N ALA A 221 1.69 7.06 -10.76
CA ALA A 221 2.50 7.07 -11.98
C ALA A 221 3.82 6.36 -11.68
N ASN A 222 4.21 5.37 -12.47
CA ASN A 222 5.45 4.61 -12.32
C ASN A 222 6.27 4.65 -13.60
N LYS A 223 7.56 4.97 -13.47
CA LYS A 223 8.54 4.95 -14.56
C LYS A 223 9.62 3.93 -14.23
N ALA A 224 9.80 2.95 -15.10
CA ALA A 224 10.95 2.04 -15.08
C ALA A 224 12.10 2.61 -15.93
N PHE A 225 13.33 2.28 -15.57
CA PHE A 225 14.56 2.72 -16.24
C PHE A 225 15.39 1.54 -16.72
#